data_e48757be0c6f7efcb31320d2939c01a0
#
_entry.id   e48757be0c6f7efcb31320d2939c01a0
#
_cell.length_a   1.000
_cell.length_b   1.000
_cell.length_c   1.000
_cell.angle_alpha   90.00
_cell.angle_beta   90.00
_cell.angle_gamma   90.00
#
_symmetry.space_group_name_H-M   'P 1'
#
loop_
_entity.id
_entity.type
_entity.pdbx_description
1 polymer ?
#
loop_
_entity_poly.entity_id
_entity_poly.type
_entity_poly.pdbx_seq_one_letter_code
_entity_poly.pdbx_strand_id
1 'polypeptide(L)'
;FLLVIFTISASNEIYKIRFWNRLIKPIIYNPINFLNNTRYGQHYSVAIDVFKNNKLYGVGLKNYREEVKKNIYKNDSSRKRMASIHPHQVHFEFLSELGLIGYVYFIIFFLITIQISLKNYLKNKDNFQLSALLFVTVSLIPLIPSGSFFTTYSAALFWLNFSIMMPSIIKNKAK
;
A
#
# COMPACT_ATOMS: atom_id res chain seq x y z
N PHE A 1 -16.48 -4.72 -13.47
CA PHE A 1 -15.31 -3.92 -13.83
C PHE A 1 -14.01 -4.60 -13.41
N LEU A 2 -13.83 -4.99 -12.13
CA LEU A 2 -12.63 -5.71 -11.65
C LEU A 2 -12.44 -7.06 -12.38
N LEU A 3 -13.51 -7.81 -12.62
CA LEU A 3 -13.48 -9.04 -13.42
C LEU A 3 -13.02 -8.77 -14.86
N VAL A 4 -13.48 -7.68 -15.47
CA VAL A 4 -13.07 -7.30 -16.84
C VAL A 4 -11.60 -6.91 -16.89
N ILE A 5 -11.11 -6.13 -15.91
CA ILE A 5 -9.68 -5.82 -15.81
C ILE A 5 -8.86 -7.10 -15.58
N PHE A 6 -9.34 -7.99 -14.72
CA PHE A 6 -8.69 -9.28 -14.46
C PHE A 6 -8.65 -10.17 -15.71
N THR A 7 -9.75 -10.27 -16.47
CA THR A 7 -9.80 -11.05 -17.71
C THR A 7 -8.92 -10.45 -18.81
N ILE A 8 -8.92 -9.13 -18.99
CA ILE A 8 -8.02 -8.44 -19.93
C ILE A 8 -6.56 -8.63 -19.52
N SER A 9 -6.27 -8.53 -18.22
CA SER A 9 -4.92 -8.76 -17.70
C SER A 9 -4.49 -10.23 -17.84
N ALA A 10 -5.39 -11.17 -17.65
CA ALA A 10 -5.11 -12.60 -17.81
C ALA A 10 -4.92 -13.03 -19.28
N SER A 11 -5.57 -12.33 -20.21
CA SER A 11 -5.45 -12.61 -21.66
C SER A 11 -4.20 -12.00 -22.30
N ASN A 12 -3.56 -11.03 -21.66
CA ASN A 12 -2.36 -10.39 -22.17
C ASN A 12 -1.11 -11.03 -21.54
N GLU A 13 -0.28 -11.68 -22.35
CA GLU A 13 0.94 -12.38 -21.91
C GLU A 13 1.89 -11.48 -21.11
N ILE A 14 2.00 -10.20 -21.43
CA ILE A 14 2.86 -9.25 -20.71
C ILE A 14 2.38 -9.05 -19.28
N TYR A 15 1.06 -8.87 -19.06
CA TYR A 15 0.48 -8.72 -17.73
C TYR A 15 0.54 -10.03 -16.93
N LYS A 16 0.26 -11.17 -17.57
CA LYS A 16 0.39 -12.49 -16.97
C LYS A 16 1.82 -12.74 -16.47
N ILE A 17 2.84 -12.43 -17.30
CA ILE A 17 4.24 -12.59 -16.93
C ILE A 17 4.63 -11.63 -15.79
N ARG A 18 4.28 -10.34 -15.90
CA ARG A 18 4.71 -9.33 -14.93
C ARG A 18 3.97 -9.43 -13.61
N PHE A 19 2.65 -9.57 -13.63
CA PHE A 19 1.83 -9.56 -12.42
C PHE A 19 1.72 -10.96 -11.82
N TRP A 20 1.27 -11.95 -12.59
CA TRP A 20 1.05 -13.29 -12.06
C TRP A 20 2.36 -14.04 -11.80
N ASN A 21 3.21 -14.20 -12.80
CA ASN A 21 4.40 -15.04 -12.67
C ASN A 21 5.51 -14.40 -11.82
N ARG A 22 5.69 -13.08 -11.88
CA ARG A 22 6.77 -12.40 -11.15
C ARG A 22 6.38 -11.88 -9.76
N LEU A 23 5.10 -11.65 -9.50
CA LEU A 23 4.64 -11.13 -8.23
C LEU A 23 3.79 -12.16 -7.47
N ILE A 24 2.60 -12.50 -7.98
CA ILE A 24 1.62 -13.29 -7.22
C ILE A 24 2.08 -14.73 -6.99
N LYS A 25 2.49 -15.43 -8.06
CA LYS A 25 2.92 -16.84 -7.97
C LYS A 25 4.09 -17.05 -7.00
N PRO A 26 5.19 -16.27 -7.04
CA PRO A 26 6.28 -16.43 -6.07
C PRO A 26 5.86 -16.17 -4.63
N ILE A 27 4.97 -15.20 -4.38
CA ILE A 27 4.46 -14.92 -3.03
C ILE A 27 3.68 -16.10 -2.48
N ILE A 28 2.80 -16.71 -3.29
CA ILE A 28 1.94 -17.82 -2.85
C ILE A 28 2.72 -19.12 -2.70
N TYR A 29 3.54 -19.48 -3.68
CA TYR A 29 4.18 -20.81 -3.73
C TYR A 29 5.53 -20.87 -3.02
N ASN A 30 6.27 -19.78 -2.95
CA ASN A 30 7.58 -19.75 -2.28
C ASN A 30 7.86 -18.35 -1.68
N PRO A 31 7.18 -17.96 -0.61
CA PRO A 31 7.30 -16.63 -0.02
C PRO A 31 8.72 -16.32 0.48
N ILE A 32 9.44 -17.31 1.00
CA ILE A 32 10.82 -17.13 1.48
C ILE A 32 11.75 -16.80 0.30
N ASN A 33 11.63 -17.54 -0.80
CA ASN A 33 12.41 -17.25 -2.01
C ASN A 33 12.02 -15.89 -2.62
N PHE A 34 10.74 -15.53 -2.58
CA PHE A 34 10.30 -14.20 -3.02
C PHE A 34 10.97 -13.09 -2.20
N LEU A 35 10.94 -13.19 -0.86
CA LEU A 35 11.52 -12.20 0.04
C LEU A 35 13.04 -12.05 -0.13
N ASN A 36 13.75 -13.14 -0.40
CA ASN A 36 15.21 -13.13 -0.46
C ASN A 36 15.73 -12.78 -1.86
N ASN A 37 15.07 -13.22 -2.92
CA ASN A 37 15.65 -13.24 -4.27
C ASN A 37 14.95 -12.30 -5.26
N THR A 38 13.85 -11.65 -4.88
CA THR A 38 13.22 -10.66 -5.75
C THR A 38 13.47 -9.24 -5.24
N ARG A 39 13.50 -8.27 -6.16
CA ARG A 39 13.72 -6.86 -5.81
C ARG A 39 12.65 -6.34 -4.84
N TYR A 40 11.37 -6.61 -5.09
CA TYR A 40 10.29 -6.20 -4.18
C TYR A 40 10.34 -6.97 -2.86
N GLY A 41 10.61 -8.27 -2.90
CA GLY A 41 10.77 -9.08 -1.70
C GLY A 41 11.88 -8.56 -0.78
N GLN A 42 13.01 -8.13 -1.34
CA GLN A 42 14.09 -7.52 -0.57
C GLN A 42 13.67 -6.22 0.11
N HIS A 43 12.89 -5.34 -0.56
CA HIS A 43 12.31 -4.15 0.09
C HIS A 43 11.38 -4.54 1.24
N TYR A 44 10.52 -5.54 1.03
CA TYR A 44 9.58 -6.01 2.05
C TYR A 44 10.30 -6.65 3.23
N SER A 45 11.34 -7.46 2.98
CA SER A 45 12.12 -8.09 4.05
C SER A 45 12.81 -7.05 4.94
N VAL A 46 13.40 -6.02 4.36
CA VAL A 46 14.02 -4.93 5.13
C VAL A 46 12.97 -4.18 5.96
N ALA A 47 11.80 -3.89 5.40
CA ALA A 47 10.73 -3.23 6.14
C ALA A 47 10.19 -4.09 7.30
N ILE A 48 10.10 -5.41 7.10
CA ILE A 48 9.75 -6.36 8.17
C ILE A 48 10.82 -6.35 9.27
N ASP A 49 12.10 -6.29 8.92
CA ASP A 49 13.17 -6.26 9.92
C ASP A 49 13.15 -4.94 10.71
N VAL A 50 12.93 -3.80 10.05
CA VAL A 50 12.71 -2.51 10.73
C VAL A 50 11.52 -2.57 11.68
N PHE A 51 10.39 -3.13 11.24
CA PHE A 51 9.22 -3.33 12.08
C PHE A 51 9.50 -4.24 13.27
N LYS A 52 10.19 -5.38 13.08
CA LYS A 52 10.53 -6.31 14.17
C LYS A 52 11.36 -5.67 15.27
N ASN A 53 12.23 -4.71 14.91
CA ASN A 53 13.03 -3.97 15.86
C ASN A 53 12.28 -2.82 16.55
N ASN A 54 11.14 -2.38 15.99
CA ASN A 54 10.37 -1.22 16.45
C ASN A 54 8.86 -1.51 16.46
N LYS A 55 8.44 -2.63 17.04
CA LYS A 55 7.09 -3.23 16.85
C LYS A 55 5.93 -2.32 17.22
N LEU A 56 6.00 -1.61 18.36
CA LEU A 56 4.82 -0.90 18.88
C LEU A 56 4.60 0.45 18.20
N TYR A 57 5.60 1.27 18.11
CA TYR A 57 5.51 2.66 17.67
C TYR A 57 6.20 2.93 16.32
N GLY A 58 6.90 1.93 15.76
CA GLY A 58 7.70 2.12 14.56
C GLY A 58 8.90 3.03 14.79
N VAL A 59 9.53 3.47 13.69
CA VAL A 59 10.69 4.36 13.72
C VAL A 59 10.33 5.84 13.62
N GLY A 60 9.04 6.17 13.48
CA GLY A 60 8.53 7.51 13.22
C GLY A 60 8.39 7.81 11.72
N LEU A 61 7.47 8.74 11.41
CA LEU A 61 7.19 9.15 10.04
C LEU A 61 8.45 9.64 9.32
N LYS A 62 8.66 9.14 8.10
CA LYS A 62 9.79 9.44 7.21
C LYS A 62 11.18 9.04 7.76
N ASN A 63 11.23 8.34 8.89
CA ASN A 63 12.47 7.88 9.50
C ASN A 63 12.93 6.51 9.01
N TYR A 64 12.12 5.79 8.24
CA TYR A 64 12.50 4.49 7.65
C TYR A 64 13.88 4.56 6.98
N ARG A 65 14.09 5.57 6.13
CA ARG A 65 15.36 5.76 5.40
C ARG A 65 16.57 5.93 6.30
N GLU A 66 16.42 6.64 7.42
CA GLU A 66 17.52 6.84 8.38
C GLU A 66 17.77 5.58 9.20
N GLU A 67 16.70 4.86 9.57
CA GLU A 67 16.81 3.60 10.30
C GLU A 67 17.61 2.55 9.52
N VAL A 68 17.30 2.38 8.23
CA VAL A 68 17.98 1.37 7.39
C VAL A 68 19.44 1.68 7.09
N LYS A 69 19.90 2.90 7.35
CA LYS A 69 21.33 3.27 7.28
C LYS A 69 22.13 2.75 8.47
N LYS A 70 21.49 2.36 9.57
CA LYS A 70 22.16 1.84 10.76
C LYS A 70 22.85 0.49 10.48
N ASN A 71 23.84 0.16 11.32
CA ASN A 71 24.73 -0.99 11.11
C ASN A 71 24.05 -2.35 11.04
N ILE A 72 22.84 -2.49 11.60
CA ILE A 72 22.03 -3.72 11.62
C ILE A 72 21.79 -4.28 10.21
N TYR A 73 21.76 -3.40 9.21
CA TYR A 73 21.45 -3.76 7.81
C TYR A 73 22.69 -3.75 6.90
N LYS A 74 23.90 -3.54 7.47
CA LYS A 74 25.13 -3.36 6.69
C LYS A 74 25.77 -4.65 6.18
N ASN A 75 25.40 -5.80 6.74
CA ASN A 75 26.07 -7.08 6.44
C ASN A 75 25.64 -7.72 5.10
N ASP A 76 24.60 -7.16 4.46
CA ASP A 76 24.12 -7.64 3.16
C ASP A 76 24.16 -6.49 2.15
N SER A 77 25.09 -6.54 1.20
CA SER A 77 25.26 -5.49 0.19
C SER A 77 24.01 -5.30 -0.69
N SER A 78 23.24 -6.35 -0.93
CA SER A 78 21.98 -6.28 -1.68
C SER A 78 20.90 -5.58 -0.87
N ARG A 79 20.76 -5.92 0.41
CA ARG A 79 19.82 -5.27 1.34
C ARG A 79 20.17 -3.81 1.57
N LYS A 80 21.46 -3.45 1.66
CA LYS A 80 21.90 -2.06 1.83
C LYS A 80 21.48 -1.18 0.65
N ARG A 81 21.55 -1.70 -0.57
CA ARG A 81 21.15 -0.97 -1.78
C ARG A 81 19.64 -0.74 -1.83
N MET A 82 18.84 -1.70 -1.44
CA MET A 82 17.38 -1.58 -1.36
C MET A 82 16.91 -0.76 -0.16
N ALA A 83 17.63 -0.81 0.94
CA ALA A 83 17.31 -0.12 2.18
C ALA A 83 17.41 1.42 2.12
N SER A 84 18.08 1.97 1.09
CA SER A 84 18.17 3.44 0.93
C SER A 84 16.90 4.09 0.40
N ILE A 85 15.93 3.29 -0.07
CA ILE A 85 14.67 3.71 -0.65
C ILE A 85 13.53 3.40 0.35
N HIS A 86 12.32 3.81 0.10
CA HIS A 86 11.14 3.43 0.89
C HIS A 86 10.72 1.96 0.61
N PRO A 87 9.83 1.35 1.42
CA PRO A 87 9.44 -0.06 1.30
C PRO A 87 8.75 -0.46 -0.01
N HIS A 88 8.32 0.47 -0.85
CA HIS A 88 7.56 0.25 -2.09
C HIS A 88 6.22 -0.48 -1.87
N GLN A 89 5.67 -0.43 -0.65
CA GLN A 89 4.36 -0.99 -0.33
C GLN A 89 3.80 -0.30 0.92
N VAL A 90 2.58 0.20 0.84
CA VAL A 90 1.97 1.07 1.83
C VAL A 90 1.86 0.41 3.22
N HIS A 91 1.46 -0.86 3.30
CA HIS A 91 1.32 -1.55 4.60
C HIS A 91 2.66 -1.75 5.30
N PHE A 92 3.71 -2.09 4.55
CA PHE A 92 5.06 -2.20 5.13
C PHE A 92 5.63 -0.84 5.54
N GLU A 93 5.29 0.23 4.81
CA GLU A 93 5.67 1.59 5.18
C GLU A 93 5.00 2.00 6.50
N PHE A 94 3.69 1.77 6.64
CA PHE A 94 2.98 2.05 7.89
C PHE A 94 3.47 1.18 9.06
N LEU A 95 3.67 -0.12 8.84
CA LEU A 95 4.19 -1.01 9.90
C LEU A 95 5.58 -0.59 10.37
N SER A 96 6.49 -0.27 9.46
CA SER A 96 7.85 0.11 9.83
C SER A 96 7.93 1.50 10.46
N GLU A 97 7.15 2.48 9.98
CA GLU A 97 7.22 3.86 10.44
C GLU A 97 6.31 4.17 11.65
N LEU A 98 5.11 3.57 11.71
CA LEU A 98 4.13 3.82 12.78
C LEU A 98 3.98 2.65 13.77
N GLY A 99 4.59 1.52 13.48
CA GLY A 99 4.45 0.32 14.30
C GLY A 99 3.04 -0.29 14.24
N LEU A 100 2.80 -1.25 15.12
CA LEU A 100 1.52 -1.97 15.17
C LEU A 100 0.36 -1.05 15.56
N ILE A 101 0.58 -0.14 16.52
CA ILE A 101 -0.47 0.75 17.01
C ILE A 101 -0.93 1.67 15.87
N GLY A 102 -0.02 2.39 15.23
CA GLY A 102 -0.36 3.28 14.12
C GLY A 102 -0.94 2.54 12.92
N TYR A 103 -0.43 1.32 12.63
CA TYR A 103 -0.96 0.49 11.55
C TYR A 103 -2.41 0.04 11.80
N VAL A 104 -2.76 -0.36 13.02
CA VAL A 104 -4.13 -0.75 13.38
C VAL A 104 -5.07 0.45 13.22
N TYR A 105 -4.70 1.64 13.70
CA TYR A 105 -5.47 2.87 13.47
C TYR A 105 -5.65 3.16 11.98
N PHE A 106 -4.59 3.03 11.19
CA PHE A 106 -4.63 3.21 9.73
C PHE A 106 -5.67 2.27 9.09
N ILE A 107 -5.61 0.97 9.38
CA ILE A 107 -6.53 -0.01 8.81
C ILE A 107 -7.98 0.29 9.21
N ILE A 108 -8.24 0.52 10.50
CA ILE A 108 -9.60 0.83 11.00
C ILE A 108 -10.13 2.10 10.33
N PHE A 109 -9.33 3.16 10.26
CA PHE A 109 -9.71 4.43 9.63
C PHE A 109 -10.13 4.22 8.17
N PHE A 110 -9.32 3.53 7.37
CA PHE A 110 -9.64 3.33 5.96
C PHE A 110 -10.80 2.36 5.75
N LEU A 111 -10.93 1.32 6.55
CA LEU A 111 -12.08 0.42 6.46
C LEU A 111 -13.40 1.16 6.75
N ILE A 112 -13.43 2.00 7.79
CA ILE A 112 -14.63 2.80 8.13
C ILE A 112 -14.94 3.79 7.00
N THR A 113 -13.96 4.54 6.52
CA THR A 113 -14.17 5.55 5.48
C THR A 113 -14.59 4.95 4.14
N ILE A 114 -14.02 3.80 3.74
CA ILE A 114 -14.43 3.06 2.56
C ILE A 114 -15.88 2.55 2.71
N GLN A 115 -16.27 2.03 3.88
CA GLN A 115 -17.64 1.58 4.12
C GLN A 115 -18.64 2.74 4.05
N ILE A 116 -18.32 3.90 4.65
CA ILE A 116 -19.15 5.10 4.57
C ILE A 116 -19.31 5.54 3.11
N SER A 117 -18.22 5.64 2.38
CA SER A 117 -18.22 6.04 0.98
C SER A 117 -19.01 5.06 0.10
N LEU A 118 -18.84 3.75 0.31
CA LEU A 118 -19.58 2.72 -0.43
C LEU A 118 -21.09 2.81 -0.16
N LYS A 119 -21.51 2.97 1.10
CA LYS A 119 -22.92 3.16 1.45
C LYS A 119 -23.51 4.39 0.78
N ASN A 120 -22.76 5.50 0.76
CA ASN A 120 -23.17 6.72 0.09
C ASN A 120 -23.30 6.54 -1.42
N TYR A 121 -22.33 5.88 -2.05
CA TYR A 121 -22.40 5.54 -3.47
C TYR A 121 -23.62 4.67 -3.81
N LEU A 122 -23.89 3.64 -3.02
CA LEU A 122 -25.05 2.74 -3.25
C LEU A 122 -26.37 3.50 -3.21
N LYS A 123 -26.47 4.58 -2.43
CA LYS A 123 -27.64 5.45 -2.34
C LYS A 123 -27.72 6.45 -3.50
N ASN A 124 -26.63 7.12 -3.82
CA ASN A 124 -26.61 8.27 -4.72
C ASN A 124 -26.18 7.91 -6.17
N LYS A 125 -25.51 6.77 -6.38
CA LYS A 125 -25.01 6.29 -7.69
C LYS A 125 -24.11 7.30 -8.43
N ASP A 126 -23.34 8.08 -7.68
CA ASP A 126 -22.40 9.05 -8.25
C ASP A 126 -21.15 8.32 -8.77
N ASN A 127 -20.98 8.27 -10.09
CA ASN A 127 -19.86 7.59 -10.75
C ASN A 127 -18.52 8.28 -10.51
N PHE A 128 -18.50 9.58 -10.26
CA PHE A 128 -17.28 10.31 -9.92
C PHE A 128 -16.76 9.88 -8.54
N GLN A 129 -17.67 9.81 -7.57
CA GLN A 129 -17.37 9.26 -6.24
C GLN A 129 -16.91 7.79 -6.33
N LEU A 130 -17.57 6.97 -7.16
CA LEU A 130 -17.17 5.57 -7.36
C LEU A 130 -15.74 5.45 -7.88
N SER A 131 -15.37 6.26 -8.88
CA SER A 131 -14.02 6.24 -9.45
C SER A 131 -12.95 6.54 -8.40
N ALA A 132 -13.19 7.54 -7.55
CA ALA A 132 -12.30 7.89 -6.45
C ALA A 132 -12.25 6.80 -5.37
N LEU A 133 -13.39 6.21 -5.01
CA LEU A 133 -13.48 5.08 -4.08
C LEU A 133 -12.67 3.87 -4.58
N LEU A 134 -12.79 3.54 -5.85
CA LEU A 134 -12.02 2.45 -6.47
C LEU A 134 -10.52 2.75 -6.45
N PHE A 135 -10.11 3.98 -6.77
CA PHE A 135 -8.70 4.37 -6.72
C PHE A 135 -8.12 4.19 -5.32
N VAL A 136 -8.80 4.71 -4.28
CA VAL A 136 -8.35 4.59 -2.88
C VAL A 136 -8.30 3.12 -2.46
N THR A 137 -9.33 2.33 -2.75
CA THR A 137 -9.39 0.91 -2.39
C THR A 137 -8.25 0.11 -3.04
N VAL A 138 -8.01 0.33 -4.34
CA VAL A 138 -6.92 -0.37 -5.07
C VAL A 138 -5.55 0.04 -4.54
N SER A 139 -5.37 1.32 -4.16
CA SER A 139 -4.10 1.80 -3.57
C SER A 139 -3.77 1.16 -2.23
N LEU A 140 -4.77 0.61 -1.53
CA LEU A 140 -4.64 -0.06 -0.23
C LEU A 140 -4.60 -1.59 -0.32
N ILE A 141 -4.56 -2.17 -1.53
CA ILE A 141 -4.46 -3.63 -1.65
C ILE A 141 -3.07 -4.10 -1.18
N PRO A 142 -3.02 -5.08 -0.25
CA PRO A 142 -1.76 -5.64 0.21
C PRO A 142 -0.90 -6.21 -0.90
N LEU A 143 0.42 -6.15 -0.74
CA LEU A 143 1.45 -6.72 -1.62
C LEU A 143 1.56 -6.10 -3.02
N ILE A 144 0.67 -5.21 -3.42
CA ILE A 144 0.83 -4.44 -4.65
C ILE A 144 1.90 -3.36 -4.43
N PRO A 145 2.96 -3.33 -5.25
CA PRO A 145 3.97 -2.29 -5.17
C PRO A 145 3.37 -0.90 -5.33
N SER A 146 3.74 0.01 -4.44
CA SER A 146 3.28 1.41 -4.45
C SER A 146 4.45 2.39 -4.31
N GLY A 147 4.21 3.65 -4.64
CA GLY A 147 5.08 4.75 -4.21
C GLY A 147 5.02 4.93 -2.70
N SER A 148 5.92 5.76 -2.14
CA SER A 148 5.84 6.11 -0.72
C SER A 148 4.56 6.89 -0.43
N PHE A 149 3.84 6.48 0.60
CA PHE A 149 2.61 7.14 1.04
C PHE A 149 2.87 8.52 1.65
N PHE A 150 4.04 8.71 2.27
CA PHE A 150 4.41 9.95 2.93
C PHE A 150 5.21 10.92 2.06
N THR A 151 5.40 10.62 0.76
CA THR A 151 6.06 11.52 -0.19
C THR A 151 5.05 12.23 -1.09
N THR A 152 5.45 13.38 -1.62
CA THR A 152 4.57 14.39 -2.19
C THR A 152 3.63 13.93 -3.30
N TYR A 153 4.13 13.24 -4.32
CA TYR A 153 3.31 12.95 -5.51
C TYR A 153 2.24 11.87 -5.26
N SER A 154 2.67 10.72 -4.74
CA SER A 154 1.74 9.60 -4.46
C SER A 154 0.72 9.98 -3.40
N ALA A 155 1.15 10.69 -2.36
CA ALA A 155 0.28 11.21 -1.31
C ALA A 155 -0.75 12.20 -1.87
N ALA A 156 -0.34 13.14 -2.71
CA ALA A 156 -1.25 14.13 -3.28
C ALA A 156 -2.38 13.48 -4.09
N LEU A 157 -2.06 12.53 -4.97
CA LEU A 157 -3.06 11.77 -5.73
C LEU A 157 -3.99 10.95 -4.83
N PHE A 158 -3.43 10.30 -3.81
CA PHE A 158 -4.22 9.51 -2.87
C PHE A 158 -5.20 10.39 -2.10
N TRP A 159 -4.75 11.48 -1.48
CA TRP A 159 -5.58 12.36 -0.67
C TRP A 159 -6.60 13.15 -1.49
N LEU A 160 -6.28 13.50 -2.73
CA LEU A 160 -7.25 14.07 -3.67
C LEU A 160 -8.41 13.10 -3.91
N ASN A 161 -8.12 11.85 -4.27
CA ASN A 161 -9.16 10.86 -4.48
C ASN A 161 -9.88 10.50 -3.16
N PHE A 162 -9.18 10.47 -2.04
CA PHE A 162 -9.79 10.28 -0.73
C PHE A 162 -10.81 11.38 -0.42
N SER A 163 -10.50 12.65 -0.69
CA SER A 163 -11.45 13.75 -0.49
C SER A 163 -12.67 13.67 -1.40
N ILE A 164 -12.48 13.25 -2.66
CA ILE A 164 -13.57 13.07 -3.63
C ILE A 164 -14.48 11.90 -3.24
N MET A 165 -13.92 10.80 -2.73
CA MET A 165 -14.72 9.64 -2.33
C MET A 165 -15.59 9.91 -1.11
N MET A 166 -15.20 10.86 -0.24
CA MET A 166 -15.96 11.17 0.97
C MET A 166 -17.28 11.86 0.63
N PRO A 167 -18.41 11.45 1.25
CA PRO A 167 -19.69 12.10 0.99
C PRO A 167 -19.64 13.57 1.40
N SER A 168 -20.09 14.46 0.52
CA SER A 168 -20.18 15.85 0.89
C SER A 168 -21.25 16.03 1.99
N ILE A 169 -20.82 16.47 3.16
CA ILE A 169 -21.68 16.73 4.32
C ILE A 169 -22.66 17.89 4.03
N ILE A 170 -22.37 18.69 3.01
CA ILE A 170 -23.09 19.94 2.68
C ILE A 170 -24.44 19.66 2.00
N LYS A 171 -24.60 18.56 1.25
CA LYS A 171 -25.86 18.26 0.53
C LYS A 171 -27.05 17.90 1.43
N ASN A 172 -26.85 17.60 2.71
CA ASN A 172 -27.92 17.16 3.60
C ASN A 172 -28.58 18.30 4.40
N LYS A 173 -28.17 19.57 4.25
CA LYS A 173 -28.82 20.71 4.93
C LYS A 173 -29.75 21.52 4.03
N ALA A 174 -29.97 21.12 2.80
CA ALA A 174 -30.82 21.82 1.82
C ALA A 174 -32.05 20.97 1.40
N LYS A 175 -32.67 20.26 2.35
CA LYS A 175 -34.01 19.68 2.16
C LYS A 175 -34.83 19.95 3.41
#